data_792ab602a9f84898ebdf48b5971facf9
#
_entry.id   792ab602a9f84898ebdf48b5971facf9
#
_cell.length_a   1.000
_cell.length_b   1.000
_cell.length_c   1.000
_cell.angle_alpha   90.00
_cell.angle_beta   90.00
_cell.angle_gamma   90.00
#
_symmetry.space_group_name_H-M   'P 1'
#
loop_
_entity.id
_entity.type
_entity.pdbx_description
1 polymer ?
#
loop_
_entity_poly.entity_id
_entity_poly.type
_entity_poly.pdbx_seq_one_letter_code
_entity_poly.pdbx_strand_id
1 'polypeptide(L)'
;MAIYFGKKKYPIRINQVHPGIIETDMGSQVAEARIKQNPSMTLKDSYLAGILQTPLGRLGTAEEVAKTILFLSSDDSSFMTGSSLVVDGGLTAQ
;
A
#
# COMPACT_ATOMS: atom_id res chain seq x y z
N MET A 1 -7.58 7.60 -17.25
CA MET A 1 -7.96 8.93 -16.68
C MET A 1 -6.80 9.91 -16.70
N ALA A 2 -5.61 9.55 -16.18
CA ALA A 2 -4.46 10.46 -16.14
C ALA A 2 -4.05 10.98 -17.52
N ILE A 3 -3.97 10.10 -18.52
CA ILE A 3 -3.62 10.49 -19.89
C ILE A 3 -4.67 11.41 -20.47
N TYR A 4 -5.94 11.11 -20.25
CA TYR A 4 -7.05 11.94 -20.74
C TYR A 4 -6.96 13.36 -20.17
N PHE A 5 -6.78 13.49 -18.87
CA PHE A 5 -6.68 14.81 -18.25
C PHE A 5 -5.45 15.58 -18.72
N GLY A 6 -4.34 14.89 -18.92
CA GLY A 6 -3.12 15.52 -19.44
C GLY A 6 -3.31 16.03 -20.86
N LYS A 7 -3.90 15.23 -21.75
CA LYS A 7 -4.17 15.64 -23.13
C LYS A 7 -5.16 16.79 -23.23
N LYS A 8 -6.13 16.86 -22.32
CA LYS A 8 -7.10 17.95 -22.25
C LYS A 8 -6.57 19.20 -21.56
N LYS A 9 -5.33 19.16 -21.04
CA LYS A 9 -4.71 20.26 -20.30
C LYS A 9 -5.46 20.64 -19.02
N TYR A 10 -6.15 19.68 -18.42
CA TYR A 10 -6.77 19.90 -17.12
C TYR A 10 -5.69 19.94 -16.04
N PRO A 11 -5.82 20.80 -15.03
CA PRO A 11 -4.83 20.88 -13.93
C PRO A 11 -5.06 19.76 -12.90
N ILE A 12 -5.10 18.51 -13.37
CA ILE A 12 -5.39 17.34 -12.54
C ILE A 12 -4.33 16.29 -12.84
N ARG A 13 -3.72 15.78 -11.77
CA ARG A 13 -2.82 14.63 -11.81
C ARG A 13 -3.48 13.47 -11.09
N ILE A 14 -3.34 12.27 -11.64
CA ILE A 14 -3.88 11.05 -11.04
C ILE A 14 -2.75 10.04 -10.92
N ASN A 15 -2.48 9.62 -9.70
CA ASN A 15 -1.51 8.58 -9.39
C ASN A 15 -2.15 7.55 -8.45
N GLN A 16 -1.55 6.38 -8.36
CA GLN A 16 -2.03 5.30 -7.51
C GLN A 16 -1.00 4.94 -6.46
N VAL A 17 -1.46 4.53 -5.29
CA VAL A 17 -0.60 3.98 -4.24
C VAL A 17 -1.05 2.55 -3.98
N HIS A 18 -0.10 1.62 -4.00
CA HIS A 18 -0.34 0.21 -3.73
C HIS A 18 0.39 -0.17 -2.44
N PRO A 19 -0.28 -0.11 -1.29
CA PRO A 19 0.33 -0.52 -0.03
C PRO A 19 0.42 -2.05 0.07
N GLY A 20 1.40 -2.53 0.82
CA GLY A 20 1.48 -3.93 1.20
C GLY A 20 0.64 -4.23 2.43
N ILE A 21 1.17 -5.10 3.30
CA ILE A 21 0.51 -5.46 4.56
C ILE A 21 0.82 -4.37 5.58
N ILE A 22 -0.22 -3.67 6.01
CA ILE A 22 -0.09 -2.50 6.88
C ILE A 22 -0.73 -2.81 8.23
N GLU A 23 -0.08 -2.40 9.30
CA GLU A 23 -0.56 -2.56 10.67
C GLU A 23 -1.65 -1.50 10.96
N THR A 24 -2.88 -1.81 10.51
CA THR A 24 -4.06 -0.94 10.64
C THR A 24 -5.28 -1.82 10.89
N ASP A 25 -6.46 -1.20 11.08
CA ASP A 25 -7.73 -1.94 11.19
C ASP A 25 -8.00 -2.79 9.95
N MET A 26 -7.62 -2.32 8.77
CA MET A 26 -7.73 -3.10 7.54
C MET A 26 -6.80 -4.33 7.58
N GLY A 27 -5.59 -4.18 8.12
CA GLY A 27 -4.67 -5.28 8.36
C GLY A 27 -5.27 -6.32 9.30
N SER A 28 -5.96 -5.87 10.35
CA SER A 28 -6.68 -6.75 11.28
C SER A 28 -7.79 -7.52 10.57
N GLN A 29 -8.53 -6.91 9.66
CA GLN A 29 -9.56 -7.58 8.87
C GLN A 29 -8.97 -8.67 7.98
N VAL A 30 -7.83 -8.42 7.35
CA VAL A 30 -7.11 -9.42 6.55
C VAL A 30 -6.67 -10.58 7.44
N ALA A 31 -6.14 -10.29 8.62
CA ALA A 31 -5.74 -11.31 9.59
C ALA A 31 -6.93 -12.17 10.03
N GLU A 32 -8.08 -11.55 10.31
CA GLU A 32 -9.31 -12.25 10.67
C GLU A 32 -9.79 -13.17 9.53
N ALA A 33 -9.69 -12.72 8.27
CA ALA A 33 -10.05 -13.53 7.11
C ALA A 33 -9.15 -14.76 7.00
N ARG A 34 -7.85 -14.63 7.27
CA ARG A 34 -6.91 -15.76 7.30
C ARG A 34 -7.27 -16.76 8.39
N ILE A 35 -7.68 -16.28 9.57
CA ILE A 35 -8.10 -17.13 10.69
C ILE A 35 -9.36 -17.91 10.32
N LYS A 36 -10.32 -17.30 9.62
CA LYS A 36 -11.52 -17.99 9.14
C LYS A 36 -11.20 -19.11 8.17
N GLN A 37 -10.19 -18.92 7.30
CA GLN A 37 -9.75 -19.96 6.36
C GLN A 37 -8.98 -21.07 7.05
N ASN A 38 -8.31 -20.77 8.15
CA ASN A 38 -7.53 -21.72 8.93
C ASN A 38 -7.79 -21.50 10.43
N PRO A 39 -8.82 -22.19 11.00
CA PRO A 39 -9.23 -21.94 12.39
C PRO A 39 -8.14 -22.23 13.44
N SER A 40 -7.10 -22.98 13.09
CA SER A 40 -5.97 -23.23 14.01
C SER A 40 -5.00 -22.05 14.07
N MET A 41 -5.12 -21.07 13.16
CA MET A 41 -4.26 -19.91 13.10
C MET A 41 -4.70 -18.86 14.13
N THR A 42 -3.75 -18.32 14.91
CA THR A 42 -4.00 -17.19 15.80
C THR A 42 -3.76 -15.86 15.06
N LEU A 43 -4.24 -14.76 15.66
CA LEU A 43 -3.95 -13.42 15.12
C LEU A 43 -2.45 -13.18 15.01
N LYS A 44 -1.68 -13.60 16.03
CA LYS A 44 -0.22 -13.51 16.02
C LYS A 44 0.39 -14.29 14.86
N ASP A 45 -0.10 -15.49 14.58
CA ASP A 45 0.38 -16.32 13.47
C ASP A 45 0.13 -15.64 12.12
N SER A 46 -1.03 -14.98 11.95
CA SER A 46 -1.35 -14.25 10.74
C SER A 46 -0.41 -13.06 10.53
N TYR A 47 -0.12 -12.29 11.58
CA TYR A 47 0.84 -11.19 11.48
C TYR A 47 2.26 -11.70 11.19
N LEU A 48 2.68 -12.78 11.83
CA LEU A 48 3.99 -13.41 11.56
C LEU A 48 4.09 -13.86 10.10
N ALA A 49 3.05 -14.45 9.54
CA ALA A 49 3.03 -14.84 8.13
C ALA A 49 3.24 -13.64 7.21
N GLY A 50 2.59 -12.52 7.51
CA GLY A 50 2.77 -11.27 6.76
C GLY A 50 4.21 -10.75 6.86
N ILE A 51 4.78 -10.75 8.05
CA ILE A 51 6.16 -10.31 8.30
C ILE A 51 7.14 -11.18 7.52
N LEU A 52 6.96 -12.50 7.53
CA LEU A 52 7.85 -13.43 6.84
C LEU A 52 7.77 -13.28 5.32
N GLN A 53 6.62 -12.89 4.78
CA GLN A 53 6.44 -12.68 3.36
C GLN A 53 7.03 -11.35 2.88
N THR A 54 7.23 -10.39 3.77
CA THR A 54 7.71 -9.06 3.44
C THR A 54 9.23 -8.99 3.53
N PRO A 55 9.95 -8.72 2.42
CA PRO A 55 11.41 -8.67 2.44
C PRO A 55 12.02 -7.74 3.48
N LEU A 56 11.39 -6.60 3.79
CA LEU A 56 11.89 -5.72 4.85
C LEU A 56 11.68 -6.29 6.25
N GLY A 57 10.97 -7.42 6.38
CA GLY A 57 10.87 -8.16 7.65
C GLY A 57 9.97 -7.51 8.68
N ARG A 58 9.04 -6.66 8.26
CA ARG A 58 8.07 -6.02 9.14
C ARG A 58 6.82 -5.60 8.36
N LEU A 59 5.75 -5.33 9.08
CA LEU A 59 4.57 -4.70 8.49
C LEU A 59 4.84 -3.21 8.27
N GLY A 60 4.19 -2.62 7.28
CA GLY A 60 4.20 -1.19 7.10
C GLY A 60 3.31 -0.48 8.10
N THR A 61 3.51 0.81 8.28
CA THR A 61 2.65 1.64 9.13
C THR A 61 1.75 2.51 8.28
N ALA A 62 0.60 2.91 8.84
CA ALA A 62 -0.30 3.84 8.17
C ALA A 62 0.40 5.16 7.86
N GLU A 63 1.31 5.61 8.74
CA GLU A 63 2.09 6.83 8.52
C GLU A 63 2.99 6.73 7.30
N GLU A 64 3.62 5.57 7.06
CA GLU A 64 4.46 5.36 5.89
C GLU A 64 3.67 5.47 4.58
N VAL A 65 2.46 4.93 4.55
CA VAL A 65 1.56 5.10 3.41
C VAL A 65 1.11 6.55 3.28
N ALA A 66 0.75 7.19 4.39
CA ALA A 66 0.31 8.58 4.40
C ALA A 66 1.39 9.54 3.87
N LYS A 67 2.66 9.30 4.19
CA LYS A 67 3.78 10.09 3.67
C LYS A 67 3.90 9.98 2.15
N THR A 68 3.64 8.81 1.59
CA THR A 68 3.63 8.61 0.13
C THR A 68 2.48 9.39 -0.52
N ILE A 69 1.30 9.35 0.08
CA ILE A 69 0.14 10.11 -0.39
C ILE A 69 0.41 11.62 -0.31
N LEU A 70 1.02 12.07 0.77
CA LEU A 70 1.40 13.47 0.94
C LEU A 70 2.37 13.92 -0.16
N PHE A 71 3.39 13.12 -0.46
CA PHE A 71 4.32 13.40 -1.55
C PHE A 71 3.60 13.54 -2.88
N LEU A 72 2.69 12.61 -3.21
CA LEU A 72 1.93 12.64 -4.46
C LEU A 72 0.95 13.81 -4.52
N SER A 73 0.51 14.33 -3.38
CA SER A 73 -0.40 15.48 -3.28
C SER A 73 0.32 16.81 -3.31
N SER A 74 1.65 16.81 -3.23
CA SER A 74 2.47 18.02 -3.14
C SER A 74 3.08 18.38 -4.49
N ASP A 75 3.65 19.60 -4.56
CA ASP A 75 4.39 20.06 -5.73
C ASP A 75 5.67 19.26 -5.97
N ASP A 76 6.16 18.54 -4.96
CA ASP A 76 7.35 17.69 -5.11
C ASP A 76 7.14 16.59 -6.16
N SER A 77 5.89 16.23 -6.45
CA SER A 77 5.53 15.27 -7.48
C SER A 77 4.89 15.92 -8.71
N SER A 78 5.18 17.19 -8.97
CA SER A 78 4.50 18.00 -9.98
C SER A 78 4.59 17.47 -11.40
N PHE A 79 5.62 16.67 -11.72
CA PHE A 79 5.76 16.07 -13.05
C PHE A 79 5.27 14.61 -13.10
N MET A 80 4.51 14.17 -12.10
CA MET A 80 4.00 12.80 -11.99
C MET A 80 2.51 12.74 -12.24
N THR A 81 2.10 11.95 -13.23
CA THR A 81 0.72 11.54 -13.45
C THR A 81 0.71 10.17 -14.11
N GLY A 82 -0.27 9.35 -13.81
CA GLY A 82 -0.35 8.00 -14.33
C GLY A 82 0.60 7.01 -13.68
N SER A 83 1.26 7.37 -12.59
CA SER A 83 2.22 6.51 -11.90
C SER A 83 1.55 5.61 -10.89
N SER A 84 2.15 4.45 -10.66
CA SER A 84 1.79 3.54 -9.58
C SER A 84 2.96 3.42 -8.62
N LEU A 85 2.78 3.88 -7.38
CA LEU A 85 3.79 3.78 -6.34
C LEU A 85 3.48 2.61 -5.42
N VAL A 86 4.40 1.65 -5.38
CA VAL A 86 4.30 0.48 -4.52
C VAL A 86 4.99 0.78 -3.20
N VAL A 87 4.27 0.59 -2.08
CA VAL A 87 4.77 0.84 -0.72
C VAL A 87 4.50 -0.43 0.10
N ASP A 88 5.27 -1.48 -0.16
CA ASP A 88 4.97 -2.82 0.34
C ASP A 88 6.16 -3.56 0.96
N GLY A 89 7.25 -2.85 1.23
CA GLY A 89 8.45 -3.46 1.80
C GLY A 89 9.10 -4.52 0.93
N GLY A 90 8.81 -4.52 -0.37
CA GLY A 90 9.37 -5.46 -1.34
C GLY A 90 8.49 -6.67 -1.63
N LEU A 91 7.29 -6.74 -1.06
CA LEU A 91 6.41 -7.92 -1.18
C LEU A 91 6.18 -8.33 -2.62
N THR A 92 5.87 -7.39 -3.51
CA THR A 92 5.56 -7.67 -4.93
C THR A 92 6.78 -7.64 -5.84
N ALA A 93 7.95 -7.29 -5.32
CA ALA A 93 9.19 -7.25 -6.09
C ALA A 93 9.87 -8.62 -6.20
N GLN A 94 9.34 -9.60 -5.51
CA GLN A 94 9.89 -10.95 -5.44
C GLN A 94 9.56 -11.78 -6.67
#